data_44e6f934451f16c82c36432c077f00b0
#
_entry.id   44e6f934451f16c82c36432c077f00b0
#
_cell.length_a   1.000
_cell.length_b   1.000
_cell.length_c   1.000
_cell.angle_alpha   90.00
_cell.angle_beta   90.00
_cell.angle_gamma   90.00
#
_symmetry.space_group_name_H-M   'P 1'
#
loop_
_entity.id
_entity.type
_entity.pdbx_description
1 polymer ?
#
loop_
_entity_poly.entity_id
_entity_poly.type
_entity_poly.pdbx_seq_one_letter_code
_entity_poly.pdbx_strand_id
1 'polypeptide(L)'
;MSIYLSNKYLKIYYNIVKRSFDRTPPKTYEKHHIIPKALGGTDNSKNLAYLTPKEHFIAHLLLLKITEGSNKCKMAFAVNLSLIHI
;
A
#
# COMPACT_ATOMS: atom_id res chain seq x y z
N MET A 1 9.33 -6.57 15.65
CA MET A 1 10.03 -6.03 14.46
C MET A 1 9.03 -5.64 13.40
N SER A 2 9.25 -4.50 12.78
CA SER A 2 8.41 -4.07 11.67
C SER A 2 8.74 -4.85 10.40
N ILE A 3 7.71 -5.21 9.62
CA ILE A 3 7.91 -5.83 8.31
C ILE A 3 8.40 -4.80 7.28
N TYR A 4 8.28 -3.50 7.59
CA TYR A 4 8.71 -2.43 6.71
C TYR A 4 10.05 -1.86 7.14
N LEU A 5 10.89 -1.56 6.14
CA LEU A 5 12.16 -0.87 6.36
C LEU A 5 11.90 0.56 6.81
N SER A 6 12.69 1.04 7.77
CA SER A 6 12.61 2.42 8.24
C SER A 6 13.48 3.31 7.34
N ASN A 7 12.87 3.88 6.31
CA ASN A 7 13.54 4.77 5.36
C ASN A 7 12.61 5.90 4.93
N LYS A 8 13.09 6.79 4.05
CA LYS A 8 12.31 7.94 3.61
C LYS A 8 11.02 7.54 2.88
N TYR A 9 11.01 6.40 2.22
CA TYR A 9 9.83 5.93 1.49
C TYR A 9 8.72 5.50 2.43
N LEU A 10 9.07 5.02 3.62
CA LEU A 10 8.08 4.66 4.64
C LEU A 10 7.27 5.88 5.06
N LYS A 11 7.92 7.04 5.24
CA LYS A 11 7.23 8.28 5.56
C LYS A 11 6.26 8.69 4.46
N ILE A 12 6.69 8.58 3.21
CA ILE A 12 5.84 8.92 2.06
C ILE A 12 4.63 7.98 2.03
N TYR A 13 4.86 6.68 2.26
CA TYR A 13 3.80 5.68 2.28
C TYR A 13 2.75 6.01 3.34
N TYR A 14 3.19 6.24 4.58
CA TYR A 14 2.25 6.55 5.65
C TYR A 14 1.58 7.91 5.49
N ASN A 15 2.20 8.86 4.79
CA ASN A 15 1.54 10.13 4.47
C ASN A 15 0.35 9.92 3.53
N ILE A 16 0.50 9.04 2.55
CA ILE A 16 -0.62 8.69 1.65
C ILE A 16 -1.75 8.05 2.45
N VAL A 17 -1.41 7.09 3.32
CA VAL A 17 -2.39 6.40 4.17
C VAL A 17 -3.11 7.39 5.08
N LYS A 18 -2.35 8.25 5.77
CA LYS A 18 -2.90 9.24 6.69
C LYS A 18 -3.85 10.19 5.98
N ARG A 19 -3.49 10.68 4.80
CA ARG A 19 -4.38 11.56 4.03
C ARG A 19 -5.69 10.87 3.68
N SER A 20 -5.66 9.57 3.39
CA SER A 20 -6.88 8.84 3.07
C SER A 20 -7.84 8.78 4.26
N PHE A 21 -7.32 8.72 5.49
CA PHE A 21 -8.15 8.71 6.69
C PHE A 21 -8.71 10.10 7.03
N ASP A 22 -8.05 11.16 6.57
CA ASP A 22 -8.42 12.55 6.90
C ASP A 22 -9.39 13.15 5.88
N ARG A 23 -9.87 12.38 4.94
CA ARG A 23 -10.76 12.87 3.88
C ARG A 23 -11.93 11.93 3.64
N THR A 24 -12.96 12.43 2.98
CA THR A 24 -14.04 11.60 2.45
C THR A 24 -13.47 10.74 1.30
N PRO A 25 -13.85 9.46 1.21
CA PRO A 25 -13.35 8.62 0.12
C PRO A 25 -13.62 9.26 -1.26
N PRO A 26 -12.67 9.15 -2.21
CA PRO A 26 -12.88 9.67 -3.56
C PRO A 26 -14.09 9.01 -4.23
N LYS A 27 -14.67 9.69 -5.20
CA LYS A 27 -15.82 9.15 -5.95
C LYS A 27 -15.48 7.80 -6.58
N THR A 28 -14.27 7.68 -7.14
CA THR A 28 -13.74 6.41 -7.62
C THR A 28 -12.58 6.05 -6.72
N TYR A 29 -12.70 4.95 -5.98
CA TYR A 29 -11.65 4.53 -5.06
C TYR A 29 -11.43 3.03 -5.12
N GLU A 30 -10.23 2.62 -4.65
CA GLU A 30 -9.87 1.23 -4.47
C GLU A 30 -9.46 1.00 -3.03
N LYS A 31 -9.83 -0.15 -2.48
CA LYS A 31 -9.43 -0.55 -1.13
C LYS A 31 -7.98 -1.00 -1.16
N HIS A 32 -7.17 -0.38 -0.32
CA HIS A 32 -5.76 -0.73 -0.18
C HIS A 32 -5.51 -1.31 1.21
N HIS A 33 -4.91 -2.49 1.29
CA HIS A 33 -4.48 -3.06 2.56
C HIS A 33 -3.15 -2.39 2.95
N ILE A 34 -3.16 -1.67 4.08
CA ILE A 34 -1.99 -0.95 4.58
C ILE A 34 -0.84 -1.93 4.82
N ILE A 35 -1.15 -3.05 5.49
CA ILE A 35 -0.28 -4.22 5.53
C ILE A 35 -0.93 -5.23 4.59
N PRO A 36 -0.28 -5.54 3.44
CA PRO A 36 -0.85 -6.49 2.48
C PRO A 36 -1.15 -7.85 3.10
N LYS A 37 -2.18 -8.52 2.64
CA LYS A 37 -2.53 -9.85 3.14
C LYS A 37 -1.39 -10.83 2.98
N ALA A 38 -0.62 -10.73 1.89
CA ALA A 38 0.55 -11.57 1.65
C ALA A 38 1.63 -11.39 2.73
N LEU A 39 1.61 -10.27 3.46
CA LEU A 39 2.54 -9.97 4.54
C LEU A 39 1.88 -10.12 5.93
N GLY A 40 0.71 -10.73 6.01
CA GLY A 40 0.04 -10.96 7.27
C GLY A 40 -1.05 -9.94 7.62
N GLY A 41 -1.38 -9.04 6.70
CA GLY A 41 -2.43 -8.05 6.92
C GLY A 41 -3.82 -8.67 6.93
N THR A 42 -4.78 -7.95 7.51
CA THR A 42 -6.16 -8.40 7.67
C THR A 42 -7.12 -7.46 6.93
N ASP A 43 -8.39 -7.83 6.91
CA ASP A 43 -9.46 -7.00 6.35
C ASP A 43 -10.07 -6.05 7.38
N ASN A 44 -9.44 -5.90 8.55
CA ASN A 44 -9.90 -4.96 9.56
C ASN A 44 -9.91 -3.53 9.00
N SER A 45 -10.93 -2.76 9.35
CA SER A 45 -11.07 -1.38 8.84
C SER A 45 -9.85 -0.52 9.11
N LYS A 46 -9.12 -0.77 10.19
CA LYS A 46 -7.90 -0.04 10.52
C LYS A 46 -6.74 -0.35 9.56
N ASN A 47 -6.86 -1.45 8.81
CA ASN A 47 -5.86 -1.87 7.82
C ASN A 47 -6.28 -1.54 6.39
N LEU A 48 -7.35 -0.80 6.21
CA LEU A 48 -7.87 -0.45 4.88
C LEU A 48 -7.78 1.04 4.65
N ALA A 49 -7.26 1.42 3.50
CA ALA A 49 -7.21 2.80 3.05
C ALA A 49 -7.95 2.90 1.72
N TYR A 50 -8.81 3.92 1.58
CA TYR A 50 -9.54 4.15 0.34
C TYR A 50 -8.78 5.15 -0.50
N LEU A 51 -8.14 4.67 -1.55
CA LEU A 51 -7.21 5.44 -2.38
C LEU A 51 -7.76 5.60 -3.79
N THR A 52 -7.37 6.69 -4.46
CA THR A 52 -7.61 6.77 -5.89
C THR A 52 -6.77 5.69 -6.59
N PRO A 53 -7.14 5.27 -7.82
CA PRO A 53 -6.33 4.30 -8.55
C PRO A 53 -4.87 4.73 -8.69
N LYS A 54 -4.62 6.01 -8.90
CA LYS A 54 -3.25 6.55 -8.99
C LYS A 54 -2.49 6.38 -7.66
N GLU A 55 -3.14 6.78 -6.55
CA GLU A 55 -2.53 6.64 -5.22
C GLU A 55 -2.25 5.17 -4.89
N HIS A 56 -3.17 4.29 -5.26
CA HIS A 56 -3.03 2.86 -5.00
C HIS A 56 -1.83 2.30 -5.75
N PHE A 57 -1.65 2.69 -7.00
CA PHE A 57 -0.48 2.30 -7.77
C PHE A 57 0.82 2.81 -7.14
N ILE A 58 0.85 4.08 -6.74
CA ILE A 58 2.01 4.68 -6.07
C ILE A 58 2.29 3.96 -4.76
N ALA A 59 1.24 3.62 -4.00
CA ALA A 59 1.40 2.89 -2.74
C ALA A 59 2.08 1.54 -2.97
N HIS A 60 1.70 0.82 -4.02
CA HIS A 60 2.34 -0.46 -4.35
C HIS A 60 3.80 -0.29 -4.77
N LEU A 61 4.14 0.78 -5.48
CA LEU A 61 5.53 1.09 -5.80
C LEU A 61 6.35 1.38 -4.53
N LEU A 62 5.75 2.11 -3.58
CA LEU A 62 6.39 2.40 -2.31
C LEU A 62 6.60 1.12 -1.48
N LEU A 63 5.67 0.18 -1.55
CA LEU A 63 5.82 -1.10 -0.85
C LEU A 63 7.08 -1.83 -1.32
N LEU A 64 7.46 -1.70 -2.59
CA LEU A 64 8.72 -2.25 -3.09
C LEU A 64 9.94 -1.60 -2.41
N LYS A 65 9.84 -0.31 -2.09
CA LYS A 65 10.94 0.46 -1.52
C LYS A 65 11.08 0.24 -0.01
N ILE A 66 10.06 -0.29 0.64
CA ILE A 66 10.06 -0.46 2.09
C ILE A 66 10.02 -1.92 2.52
N THR A 67 10.19 -2.84 1.58
CA THR A 67 10.27 -4.28 1.87
C THR A 67 11.56 -4.85 1.30
N GLU A 68 11.96 -6.02 1.82
CA GLU A 68 13.15 -6.72 1.37
C GLU A 68 12.93 -8.23 1.39
N GLY A 69 13.82 -8.98 0.73
CA GLY A 69 13.76 -10.44 0.70
C GLY A 69 12.50 -10.95 0.03
N SER A 70 11.92 -12.01 0.58
CA SER A 70 10.71 -12.63 0.04
C SER A 70 9.51 -11.67 0.05
N ASN A 71 9.45 -10.77 1.04
CA ASN A 71 8.38 -9.77 1.10
C ASN A 71 8.44 -8.83 -0.10
N LYS A 72 9.64 -8.43 -0.49
CA LYS A 72 9.81 -7.58 -1.68
C LYS A 72 9.37 -8.31 -2.95
N CYS A 73 9.66 -9.59 -3.07
CA CYS A 73 9.21 -10.39 -4.22
C CYS A 73 7.69 -10.45 -4.29
N LYS A 74 7.01 -10.59 -3.16
CA LYS A 74 5.54 -10.58 -3.10
C LYS A 74 5.00 -9.23 -3.55
N MET A 75 5.65 -8.13 -3.15
CA MET A 75 5.23 -6.78 -3.54
C MET A 75 5.47 -6.52 -5.02
N ALA A 76 6.55 -7.05 -5.59
CA ALA A 76 6.80 -6.93 -7.03
C ALA A 76 5.69 -7.59 -7.84
N PHE A 77 5.22 -8.76 -7.40
CA PHE A 77 4.11 -9.44 -8.05
C PHE A 77 2.83 -8.60 -7.99
N ALA A 78 2.55 -7.97 -6.85
CA ALA A 78 1.36 -7.12 -6.69
C ALA A 78 1.42 -5.90 -7.62
N VAL A 79 2.59 -5.30 -7.82
CA VAL A 79 2.76 -4.19 -8.75
C VAL A 79 2.45 -4.62 -10.19
N ASN A 80 2.94 -5.79 -10.58
CA ASN A 80 2.67 -6.32 -11.92
C ASN A 80 1.16 -6.52 -12.15
N LEU A 81 0.44 -7.01 -11.14
CA LEU A 81 -1.01 -7.15 -11.21
C LEU A 81 -1.69 -5.80 -11.35
N SER A 82 -1.21 -4.78 -10.62
CA SER A 82 -1.75 -3.43 -10.71
C SER A 82 -1.57 -2.84 -12.11
N LEU A 83 -0.44 -3.08 -12.75
CA LEU A 83 -0.17 -2.61 -14.11
C LEU A 83 -1.12 -3.21 -15.13
N ILE A 84 -1.51 -4.47 -14.93
CA ILE A 84 -2.43 -5.16 -15.85
C ILE A 84 -3.81 -4.52 -15.80
N HIS A 85 -4.20 -3.93 -14.68
CA HIS A 85 -5.53 -3.34 -14.47
C HIS A 85 -5.58 -1.83 -14.71
N ILE A 86 -4.48 -1.22 -15.08
CA ILE A 86 -4.43 0.17 -15.52
C ILE A 86 -4.75 0.24 -17.02
#